data_b8ed6fd46cd2c6911ac3423e7bb6c631
#
_entry.id   b8ed6fd46cd2c6911ac3423e7bb6c631
#
_cell.length_a   1.000
_cell.length_b   1.000
_cell.length_c   1.000
_cell.angle_alpha   90.00
_cell.angle_beta   90.00
_cell.angle_gamma   90.00
#
_symmetry.space_group_name_H-M   'P 1'
#
loop_
_entity.id
_entity.type
_entity.pdbx_description
1 polymer ?
#
loop_
_entity_poly.entity_id
_entity_poly.type
_entity_poly.pdbx_seq_one_letter_code
_entity_poly.pdbx_strand_id
1 'polypeptide(L)'
;MKPVYIINGFLGSGKTEFINFTLDQPYFQSSGKTLLLLCEEGEEEYDPYVLKRSKTIVETIEEEADFTPEKMVELEKKYHPERIIIEYNGMWKFRDLRLPWHWKVEQQITTIDASTFPMYFTNMKS
;
A
#
# COMPACT_ATOMS: atom_id res chain seq x y z
N MET A 1 -16.74 5.09 -0.63
CA MET A 1 -15.54 4.78 -1.42
C MET A 1 -14.44 4.26 -0.52
N LYS A 2 -13.65 3.35 -1.01
CA LYS A 2 -12.54 2.78 -0.23
C LYS A 2 -11.32 3.70 -0.31
N PRO A 3 -10.76 4.15 0.82
CA PRO A 3 -9.55 4.96 0.79
C PRO A 3 -8.34 4.10 0.41
N VAL A 4 -7.50 4.65 -0.46
CA VAL A 4 -6.30 4.00 -0.95
C VAL A 4 -5.10 4.88 -0.67
N TYR A 5 -4.05 4.28 -0.11
CA TYR A 5 -2.79 4.95 0.18
C TYR A 5 -1.72 4.29 -0.69
N ILE A 6 -1.10 5.05 -1.55
CA ILE A 6 -0.08 4.53 -2.47
C ILE A 6 1.29 4.97 -1.98
N ILE A 7 2.14 4.00 -1.70
CA ILE A 7 3.51 4.24 -1.26
C ILE A 7 4.43 3.75 -2.37
N ASN A 8 5.20 4.66 -2.95
CA ASN A 8 6.16 4.30 -3.98
C ASN A 8 7.57 4.77 -3.62
N GLY A 9 8.54 4.38 -4.43
CA GLY A 9 9.95 4.63 -4.20
C GLY A 9 10.75 3.46 -4.69
N PHE A 10 12.07 3.61 -4.70
CA PHE A 10 12.95 2.54 -5.13
C PHE A 10 13.12 1.50 -4.03
N LEU A 11 13.51 0.29 -4.42
CA LEU A 11 13.87 -0.77 -3.48
C LEU A 11 14.91 -0.23 -2.50
N GLY A 12 14.72 -0.49 -1.21
CA GLY A 12 15.64 0.01 -0.19
C GLY A 12 15.41 1.45 0.21
N SER A 13 14.38 2.12 -0.32
CA SER A 13 14.10 3.52 0.03
C SER A 13 13.34 3.71 1.34
N GLY A 14 12.98 2.60 2.02
CA GLY A 14 12.28 2.68 3.30
C GLY A 14 10.78 2.51 3.21
N LYS A 15 10.26 2.03 2.10
CA LYS A 15 8.80 1.81 1.95
C LYS A 15 8.25 0.89 3.02
N THR A 16 8.88 -0.25 3.23
CA THR A 16 8.43 -1.24 4.20
C THR A 16 8.46 -0.69 5.62
N GLU A 17 9.53 0.01 5.98
CA GLU A 17 9.64 0.63 7.30
C GLU A 17 8.56 1.68 7.52
N PHE A 18 8.30 2.49 6.50
CA PHE A 18 7.26 3.51 6.57
C PHE A 18 5.88 2.88 6.74
N ILE A 19 5.60 1.82 6.01
CA ILE A 19 4.30 1.14 6.10
C ILE A 19 4.14 0.48 7.46
N ASN A 20 5.19 -0.18 7.98
CA ASN A 20 5.16 -0.74 9.33
C ASN A 20 4.85 0.33 10.37
N PHE A 21 5.51 1.48 10.26
CA PHE A 21 5.25 2.61 11.16
C PHE A 21 3.81 3.08 11.06
N THR A 22 3.30 3.20 9.84
CA THR A 22 1.95 3.66 9.58
C THR A 22 0.91 2.71 10.16
N LEU A 23 1.08 1.41 9.93
CA LEU A 23 0.16 0.40 10.44
C LEU A 23 0.13 0.33 11.96
N ASP A 24 1.21 0.76 12.62
CA ASP A 24 1.30 0.75 14.07
C ASP A 24 0.60 1.95 14.72
N GLN A 25 0.06 2.86 13.92
CA GLN A 25 -0.65 4.02 14.45
C GLN A 25 -2.08 3.63 14.90
N PRO A 26 -2.61 4.33 15.92
CA PRO A 26 -3.94 3.99 16.47
C PRO A 26 -5.06 3.93 15.44
N TYR A 27 -5.02 4.81 14.44
CA TYR A 27 -6.03 4.84 13.38
C TYR A 27 -6.13 3.49 12.66
N PHE A 28 -4.98 2.88 12.36
CA PHE A 28 -4.95 1.62 11.63
C PHE A 28 -5.22 0.41 12.53
N GLN A 29 -5.13 0.58 13.84
CA GLN A 29 -5.38 -0.50 14.78
C GLN A 29 -6.83 -0.53 15.28
N SER A 30 -7.49 0.61 15.29
CA SER A 30 -8.82 0.75 15.90
C SER A 30 -9.98 0.54 14.93
N SER A 31 -9.76 0.61 13.62
CA SER A 31 -10.82 0.49 12.63
C SER A 31 -10.47 -0.60 11.62
N GLY A 32 -11.42 -1.41 11.27
CA GLY A 32 -11.44 -2.37 10.19
C GLY A 32 -10.15 -3.00 9.67
N LYS A 33 -10.29 -3.78 8.64
CA LYS A 33 -9.16 -4.48 8.01
C LYS A 33 -8.46 -3.60 6.98
N THR A 34 -7.16 -3.78 6.84
CA THR A 34 -6.36 -3.14 5.80
C THR A 34 -5.87 -4.21 4.82
N LEU A 35 -6.07 -3.97 3.54
CA LEU A 35 -5.50 -4.82 2.50
C LEU A 35 -4.21 -4.16 2.01
N LEU A 36 -3.09 -4.84 2.20
CA LEU A 36 -1.78 -4.37 1.77
C LEU A 36 -1.37 -5.12 0.52
N LEU A 37 -1.31 -4.40 -0.60
CA LEU A 37 -0.89 -4.96 -1.89
C LEU A 37 0.59 -4.67 -2.10
N LEU A 38 1.39 -5.73 -2.15
CA LEU A 38 2.82 -5.63 -2.40
C LEU A 38 3.07 -5.86 -3.89
N CYS A 39 3.53 -4.83 -4.58
CA CYS A 39 3.84 -4.92 -6.01
C CYS A 39 5.33 -5.09 -6.27
N GLU A 40 6.10 -5.26 -5.22
CA GLU A 40 7.55 -5.42 -5.32
C GLU A 40 8.03 -6.26 -4.14
N GLU A 41 8.85 -7.27 -4.44
CA GLU A 41 9.50 -8.02 -3.37
C GLU A 41 10.65 -7.20 -2.82
N GLY A 42 10.53 -6.77 -1.56
CA GLY A 42 11.58 -6.08 -0.86
C GLY A 42 12.44 -7.05 -0.07
N GLU A 43 13.62 -6.60 0.32
CA GLU A 43 14.49 -7.37 1.22
C GLU A 43 14.01 -7.33 2.65
N GLU A 44 13.15 -6.38 2.98
CA GLU A 44 12.64 -6.20 4.33
C GLU A 44 11.27 -6.85 4.48
N GLU A 45 11.07 -7.45 5.64
CA GLU A 45 9.82 -8.12 5.96
C GLU A 45 8.96 -7.24 6.86
N TYR A 46 7.65 -7.41 6.74
CA TYR A 46 6.71 -6.75 7.63
C TYR A 46 6.67 -7.43 8.99
N ASP A 47 6.55 -6.62 10.05
CA ASP A 47 6.46 -7.12 11.42
C ASP A 47 5.12 -7.87 11.60
N PRO A 48 5.14 -9.18 11.89
CA PRO A 48 3.90 -9.95 12.05
C PRO A 48 3.00 -9.41 13.16
N TYR A 49 3.58 -8.86 14.22
CA TYR A 49 2.80 -8.31 15.32
C TYR A 49 2.05 -7.04 14.89
N VAL A 50 2.71 -6.20 14.10
CA VAL A 50 2.06 -4.99 13.57
C VAL A 50 0.93 -5.36 12.61
N LEU A 51 1.17 -6.33 11.74
CA LEU A 51 0.14 -6.80 10.80
C LEU A 51 -1.06 -7.35 11.55
N LYS A 52 -0.83 -8.12 12.61
CA LYS A 52 -1.91 -8.69 13.40
C LYS A 52 -2.71 -7.60 14.12
N ARG A 53 -2.02 -6.67 14.76
CA ARG A 53 -2.69 -5.59 15.51
C ARG A 53 -3.52 -4.70 14.61
N SER A 54 -3.04 -4.44 13.42
CA SER A 54 -3.74 -3.58 12.44
C SER A 54 -4.74 -4.35 11.57
N LYS A 55 -4.87 -5.66 11.78
CA LYS A 55 -5.74 -6.54 10.99
C LYS A 55 -5.43 -6.43 9.51
N THR A 56 -4.15 -6.39 9.18
CA THR A 56 -3.68 -6.21 7.81
C THR A 56 -3.52 -7.55 7.12
N ILE A 57 -4.05 -7.64 5.91
CA ILE A 57 -3.93 -8.80 5.03
C ILE A 57 -2.96 -8.43 3.93
N VAL A 58 -1.92 -9.23 3.72
CA VAL A 58 -0.89 -8.98 2.72
C VAL A 58 -1.13 -9.85 1.51
N GLU A 59 -1.21 -9.23 0.34
CA GLU A 59 -1.27 -9.93 -0.94
C GLU A 59 -0.18 -9.39 -1.85
N THR A 60 0.56 -10.28 -2.50
CA THR A 60 1.65 -9.92 -3.39
C THR A 60 1.22 -10.03 -4.83
N ILE A 61 1.49 -9.01 -5.63
CA ILE A 61 1.25 -8.99 -7.07
C ILE A 61 2.61 -8.83 -7.74
N GLU A 62 3.17 -9.93 -8.23
CA GLU A 62 4.53 -9.95 -8.76
C GLU A 62 4.65 -9.34 -10.15
N GLU A 63 3.63 -9.51 -10.98
CA GLU A 63 3.65 -9.08 -12.37
C GLU A 63 2.77 -7.86 -12.59
N GLU A 64 3.30 -6.87 -13.29
CA GLU A 64 2.52 -5.67 -13.61
C GLU A 64 1.23 -6.01 -14.34
N ALA A 65 1.27 -7.02 -15.20
CA ALA A 65 0.10 -7.45 -15.96
C ALA A 65 -1.03 -7.98 -15.08
N ASP A 66 -0.71 -8.45 -13.88
CA ASP A 66 -1.70 -8.96 -12.93
C ASP A 66 -2.26 -7.85 -12.02
N PHE A 67 -1.67 -6.67 -12.07
CA PHE A 67 -2.11 -5.53 -11.25
C PHE A 67 -3.24 -4.79 -11.97
N THR A 68 -4.42 -5.40 -11.93
CA THR A 68 -5.59 -4.94 -12.68
C THR A 68 -6.74 -4.60 -11.75
N PRO A 69 -7.68 -3.74 -12.17
CA PRO A 69 -8.88 -3.47 -11.37
C PRO A 69 -9.68 -4.73 -11.05
N GLU A 70 -9.73 -5.68 -11.97
CA GLU A 70 -10.44 -6.95 -11.78
C GLU A 70 -9.83 -7.76 -10.65
N LYS A 71 -8.50 -7.82 -10.58
CA LYS A 71 -7.79 -8.51 -9.49
C LYS A 71 -8.03 -7.81 -8.16
N MET A 72 -8.01 -6.49 -8.17
CA MET A 72 -8.26 -5.70 -6.96
C MET A 72 -9.67 -5.91 -6.42
N VAL A 73 -10.66 -5.94 -7.29
CA VAL A 73 -12.05 -6.20 -6.90
C VAL A 73 -12.19 -7.63 -6.35
N GLU A 74 -11.51 -8.59 -6.97
CA GLU A 74 -11.50 -9.97 -6.48
C GLU A 74 -10.98 -10.05 -5.05
N LEU A 75 -9.86 -9.38 -4.76
CA LEU A 75 -9.28 -9.36 -3.43
C LEU A 75 -10.17 -8.62 -2.45
N GLU A 76 -10.80 -7.54 -2.87
CA GLU A 76 -11.74 -6.81 -2.03
C GLU A 76 -12.92 -7.69 -1.62
N LYS A 77 -13.47 -8.44 -2.56
CA LYS A 77 -14.58 -9.35 -2.26
C LYS A 77 -14.17 -10.49 -1.34
N LYS A 78 -12.92 -10.90 -1.43
CA LYS A 78 -12.40 -11.99 -0.60
C LYS A 78 -12.19 -11.56 0.85
N TYR A 79 -11.66 -10.36 1.06
CA TYR A 79 -11.22 -9.92 2.38
C TYR A 79 -12.07 -8.83 3.02
N HIS A 80 -12.86 -8.11 2.24
CA HIS A 80 -13.71 -7.01 2.71
C HIS A 80 -12.94 -5.95 3.52
N PRO A 81 -11.87 -5.37 2.98
CA PRO A 81 -11.08 -4.39 3.72
C PRO A 81 -11.79 -3.04 3.82
N GLU A 82 -11.48 -2.31 4.89
CA GLU A 82 -11.96 -0.93 5.06
C GLU A 82 -11.07 0.06 4.29
N ARG A 83 -9.81 -0.30 4.08
CA ARG A 83 -8.84 0.55 3.38
C ARG A 83 -7.81 -0.31 2.67
N ILE A 84 -7.14 0.31 1.71
CA ILE A 84 -6.11 -0.37 0.92
C ILE A 84 -4.82 0.43 1.00
N ILE A 85 -3.70 -0.27 1.19
CA ILE A 85 -2.36 0.30 1.06
C ILE A 85 -1.68 -0.42 -0.09
N ILE A 86 -1.11 0.32 -1.02
CA ILE A 86 -0.39 -0.24 -2.16
C ILE A 86 1.08 0.14 -2.04
N GLU A 87 1.94 -0.85 -1.86
CA GLU A 87 3.38 -0.67 -1.98
C GLU A 87 3.72 -0.87 -3.45
N TYR A 88 3.77 0.25 -4.19
CA TYR A 88 3.88 0.22 -5.63
C TYR A 88 5.32 -0.01 -6.08
N ASN A 89 5.47 -0.81 -7.14
CA ASN A 89 6.78 -1.10 -7.72
C ASN A 89 7.29 0.16 -8.44
N GLY A 90 8.45 0.67 -8.00
CA GLY A 90 9.02 1.87 -8.58
C GLY A 90 9.47 1.72 -10.03
N MET A 91 9.57 0.48 -10.53
CA MET A 91 9.92 0.22 -11.93
C MET A 91 8.70 0.21 -12.84
N TRP A 92 7.50 0.11 -12.29
CA TRP A 92 6.27 0.12 -13.08
C TRP A 92 5.86 1.55 -13.42
N LYS A 93 5.16 1.72 -14.53
CA LYS A 93 4.69 3.05 -14.93
C LYS A 93 3.49 3.47 -14.13
N PHE A 94 3.65 4.47 -13.31
CA PHE A 94 2.58 4.97 -12.45
C PHE A 94 1.37 5.42 -13.26
N ARG A 95 1.59 6.04 -14.41
CA ARG A 95 0.49 6.52 -15.27
C ARG A 95 -0.39 5.41 -15.81
N ASP A 96 0.09 4.16 -15.78
CA ASP A 96 -0.69 3.00 -16.26
C ASP A 96 -1.47 2.35 -15.13
N LEU A 97 -1.35 2.90 -13.92
CA LEU A 97 -2.09 2.41 -12.76
C LEU A 97 -3.59 2.63 -12.97
N ARG A 98 -4.35 1.56 -12.82
CA ARG A 98 -5.81 1.61 -12.91
C ARG A 98 -6.38 1.01 -11.64
N LEU A 99 -7.27 1.77 -10.98
CA LEU A 99 -7.93 1.33 -9.75
C LEU A 99 -9.43 1.13 -10.02
N PRO A 100 -10.09 0.28 -9.22
CA PRO A 100 -11.55 0.20 -9.28
C PRO A 100 -12.17 1.57 -9.06
N TRP A 101 -13.31 1.83 -9.71
CA TRP A 101 -13.95 3.15 -9.68
C TRP A 101 -14.33 3.60 -8.26
N HIS A 102 -14.61 2.66 -7.36
CA HIS A 102 -15.03 2.96 -5.98
C HIS A 102 -13.84 3.04 -4.99
N TRP A 103 -12.62 2.92 -5.49
CA TRP A 103 -11.41 3.15 -4.70
C TRP A 103 -10.95 4.58 -4.94
N LYS A 104 -10.63 5.27 -3.86
CA LYS A 104 -10.20 6.66 -3.94
C LYS A 104 -8.82 6.84 -3.34
N VAL A 105 -7.89 7.39 -4.12
CA VAL A 105 -6.56 7.68 -3.61
C VAL A 105 -6.64 8.85 -2.62
N GLU A 106 -6.38 8.56 -1.36
CA GLU A 106 -6.34 9.57 -0.30
C GLU A 106 -4.96 10.22 -0.21
N GLN A 107 -3.92 9.42 -0.34
CA GLN A 107 -2.54 9.90 -0.29
C GLN A 107 -1.65 9.09 -1.20
N GLN A 108 -0.68 9.78 -1.78
CA GLN A 108 0.43 9.15 -2.49
C GLN A 108 1.72 9.63 -1.82
N ILE A 109 2.55 8.69 -1.38
CA ILE A 109 3.77 8.99 -0.65
C ILE A 109 4.94 8.37 -1.39
N THR A 110 5.99 9.17 -1.61
CA THR A 110 7.21 8.67 -2.23
C THR A 110 8.31 8.66 -1.20
N THR A 111 8.90 7.49 -0.96
CA THR A 111 10.05 7.38 -0.07
C THR A 111 11.32 7.58 -0.90
N ILE A 112 12.24 8.39 -0.39
CA ILE A 112 13.45 8.75 -1.11
C ILE A 112 14.67 8.05 -0.54
N ASP A 113 14.81 8.10 0.78
CA ASP A 113 16.00 7.55 1.45
C ASP A 113 15.62 7.12 2.87
N ALA A 114 15.81 5.84 3.16
CA ALA A 114 15.50 5.27 4.46
C ALA A 114 16.29 5.91 5.60
N SER A 115 17.49 6.39 5.33
CA SER A 115 18.38 6.91 6.36
C SER A 115 18.07 8.35 6.76
N THR A 116 17.41 9.11 5.91
CA THR A 116 17.18 10.55 6.13
C THR A 116 15.73 10.90 6.43
N PHE A 117 14.81 10.01 6.19
CA PHE A 117 13.38 10.24 6.41
C PHE A 117 12.79 11.51 5.81
N PRO A 118 13.32 12.13 4.78
CA PRO A 118 12.48 13.08 4.07
C PRO A 118 11.52 12.29 3.22
N MET A 119 10.26 12.39 3.56
CA MET A 119 9.19 11.85 2.75
C MET A 119 8.46 13.01 2.11
N TYR A 120 8.22 12.90 0.82
CA TYR A 120 7.42 13.88 0.12
C TYR A 120 6.00 13.37 0.03
N PHE A 121 5.07 14.14 0.59
CA PHE A 121 3.66 13.84 0.52
C PHE A 121 3.06 14.55 -0.68
N THR A 122 2.42 13.79 -1.54
CA THR A 122 1.60 14.38 -2.59
C THR A 122 0.16 14.00 -2.33
N ASN A 123 -0.65 14.98 -1.93
CA ASN A 123 -2.07 14.76 -1.76
C ASN A 123 -2.72 14.81 -3.14
N MET A 124 -3.21 13.66 -3.57
CA MET A 124 -3.98 13.59 -4.80
C MET A 124 -5.45 13.65 -4.43
N LYS A 125 -6.03 14.83 -4.66
CA LYS A 125 -7.47 14.98 -4.56
C LYS A 125 -8.03 14.75 -5.95
N SER A 126 -8.72 13.66 -6.10
CA SER A 126 -9.42 13.39 -7.34
C SER A 126 -10.75 14.15 -7.36
#